data_f86b9842dd10ecf838c5aab370545e9f
#
_entry.id   f86b9842dd10ecf838c5aab370545e9f
#
_cell.length_a   1.000
_cell.length_b   1.000
_cell.length_c   1.000
_cell.angle_alpha   90.00
_cell.angle_beta   90.00
_cell.angle_gamma   90.00
#
_symmetry.space_group_name_H-M   'P 1'
#
loop_
_entity.id
_entity.type
_entity.pdbx_description
1 polymer ?
#
loop_
_entity_poly.entity_id
_entity_poly.type
_entity_poly.pdbx_seq_one_letter_code
_entity_poly.pdbx_strand_id
1 'polypeptide(L)'
;MTEDPQWSAWSGETLAECAESSALAINPLVYAEVSIRFDRIEQLQDALPEDDFLRLPLPWEAAFLAGKCFIRYRRRRGARRSPLPDFYIGAHAAVAGLVLLTRDATRYRTYFPGLELIAP
;
A
#
# COMPACT_ATOMS: atom_id res chain seq x y z
N MET A 1 3.23 13.00 12.61
CA MET A 1 2.59 11.75 13.04
C MET A 1 3.49 11.01 13.99
N THR A 2 2.96 10.67 15.14
CA THR A 2 3.71 9.88 16.12
C THR A 2 3.53 8.41 15.78
N GLU A 3 4.61 7.70 15.59
CA GLU A 3 4.53 6.27 15.37
C GLU A 3 4.46 5.52 16.68
N ASP A 4 3.59 4.53 16.72
CA ASP A 4 3.55 3.58 17.82
C ASP A 4 4.83 2.73 17.76
N PRO A 5 5.62 2.63 18.83
CA PRO A 5 6.84 1.84 18.81
C PRO A 5 6.64 0.38 18.40
N GLN A 6 5.51 -0.22 18.76
CA GLN A 6 5.20 -1.60 18.35
C GLN A 6 5.03 -1.70 16.83
N TRP A 7 4.33 -0.72 16.25
CA TRP A 7 4.11 -0.69 14.81
C TRP A 7 5.42 -0.48 14.05
N SER A 8 6.28 0.42 14.54
CA SER A 8 7.58 0.66 13.91
C SER A 8 8.46 -0.59 13.95
N ALA A 9 8.51 -1.28 15.09
CA ALA A 9 9.29 -2.49 15.24
C ALA A 9 8.78 -3.59 14.31
N TRP A 10 7.46 -3.81 14.28
CA TRP A 10 6.86 -4.81 13.39
C TRP A 10 7.16 -4.50 11.93
N SER A 11 6.98 -3.25 11.52
CA SER A 11 7.22 -2.85 10.13
C SER A 11 8.66 -3.08 9.71
N GLY A 12 9.62 -2.70 10.57
CA GLY A 12 11.04 -2.88 10.27
C GLY A 12 11.42 -4.34 10.15
N GLU A 13 11.00 -5.17 11.09
CA GLU A 13 11.28 -6.59 11.08
C GLU A 13 10.64 -7.28 9.89
N THR A 14 9.39 -6.96 9.61
CA THR A 14 8.65 -7.59 8.51
C THR A 14 9.24 -7.20 7.16
N LEU A 15 9.62 -5.93 6.99
CA LEU A 15 10.29 -5.48 5.77
C LEU A 15 11.60 -6.20 5.56
N ALA A 16 12.39 -6.38 6.62
CA ALA A 16 13.65 -7.09 6.53
C ALA A 16 13.44 -8.55 6.12
N GLU A 17 12.47 -9.23 6.73
CA GLU A 17 12.15 -10.61 6.38
C GLU A 17 11.67 -10.73 4.93
N CYS A 18 10.80 -9.82 4.49
CA CYS A 18 10.30 -9.84 3.13
C CYS A 18 11.42 -9.56 2.13
N ALA A 19 12.34 -8.66 2.46
CA ALA A 19 13.47 -8.34 1.58
C ALA A 19 14.40 -9.54 1.40
N GLU A 20 14.53 -10.38 2.41
CA GLU A 20 15.35 -11.60 2.31
C GLU A 20 14.71 -12.66 1.44
N SER A 21 13.38 -12.77 1.46
CA SER A 21 12.67 -13.84 0.77
C SER A 21 12.06 -13.44 -0.57
N SER A 22 11.86 -12.15 -0.80
CA SER A 22 11.14 -11.67 -1.99
C SER A 22 11.61 -10.28 -2.35
N ALA A 23 11.34 -9.87 -3.59
CA ALA A 23 11.55 -8.49 -4.01
C ALA A 23 10.44 -7.62 -3.43
N LEU A 24 10.82 -6.45 -2.93
CA LEU A 24 9.87 -5.43 -2.48
C LEU A 24 9.51 -4.51 -3.65
N ALA A 25 8.26 -4.08 -3.71
CA ALA A 25 7.80 -3.21 -4.78
C ALA A 25 6.92 -2.09 -4.22
N ILE A 26 6.98 -0.94 -4.87
CA ILE A 26 6.11 0.21 -4.57
C ILE A 26 5.54 0.74 -5.88
N ASN A 27 4.47 1.50 -5.78
CA ASN A 27 3.89 2.21 -6.90
C ASN A 27 3.83 3.71 -6.60
N PRO A 28 3.43 4.55 -7.58
CA PRO A 28 3.39 5.99 -7.35
C PRO A 28 2.48 6.42 -6.19
N LEU A 29 1.42 5.68 -5.90
CA LEU A 29 0.53 6.04 -4.78
C LEU A 29 1.18 5.77 -3.44
N VAL A 30 1.86 4.64 -3.30
CA VAL A 30 2.64 4.34 -2.08
C VAL A 30 3.73 5.40 -1.92
N TYR A 31 4.42 5.73 -3.00
CA TYR A 31 5.46 6.74 -2.97
C TYR A 31 4.90 8.10 -2.51
N ALA A 32 3.74 8.49 -3.04
CA ALA A 32 3.09 9.74 -2.64
C ALA A 32 2.73 9.76 -1.16
N GLU A 33 2.21 8.67 -0.64
CA GLU A 33 1.84 8.59 0.77
C GLU A 33 3.07 8.67 1.68
N VAL A 34 4.15 8.00 1.31
CA VAL A 34 5.38 8.04 2.09
C VAL A 34 6.01 9.43 2.03
N SER A 35 5.87 10.12 0.89
CA SER A 35 6.47 11.44 0.69
C SER A 35 5.95 12.48 1.68
N ILE A 36 4.78 12.29 2.26
CA ILE A 36 4.20 13.20 3.24
C ILE A 36 5.13 13.38 4.45
N ARG A 37 5.93 12.39 4.75
CA ARG A 37 6.83 12.39 5.91
C ARG A 37 8.18 13.07 5.67
N PHE A 38 8.45 13.46 4.43
CA PHE A 38 9.75 14.00 4.07
C PHE A 38 9.61 15.39 3.43
N ASP A 39 10.56 16.27 3.74
CA ASP A 39 10.55 17.63 3.19
C ASP A 39 11.21 17.70 1.82
N ARG A 40 12.12 16.78 1.52
CA ARG A 40 12.89 16.81 0.28
C ARG A 40 12.91 15.44 -0.36
N ILE A 41 12.96 15.45 -1.69
CA ILE A 41 12.95 14.22 -2.47
C ILE A 41 14.18 13.34 -2.20
N GLU A 42 15.33 13.97 -1.92
CA GLU A 42 16.54 13.22 -1.61
C GLU A 42 16.39 12.36 -0.36
N GLN A 43 15.68 12.90 0.65
CA GLN A 43 15.40 12.15 1.87
C GLN A 43 14.52 10.93 1.58
N LEU A 44 13.53 11.11 0.73
CA LEU A 44 12.65 10.03 0.34
C LEU A 44 13.38 8.96 -0.47
N GLN A 45 14.25 9.39 -1.40
CA GLN A 45 15.05 8.46 -2.19
C GLN A 45 15.99 7.63 -1.31
N ASP A 46 16.51 8.22 -0.24
CA ASP A 46 17.33 7.49 0.71
C ASP A 46 16.52 6.46 1.50
N ALA A 47 15.26 6.80 1.81
CA ALA A 47 14.38 5.88 2.55
C ALA A 47 13.83 4.75 1.66
N LEU A 48 13.65 5.01 0.37
CA LEU A 48 13.10 4.05 -0.58
C LEU A 48 14.04 3.90 -1.79
N PRO A 49 15.25 3.35 -1.60
CA PRO A 49 16.21 3.24 -2.70
C PRO A 49 15.68 2.37 -3.83
N GLU A 50 15.95 2.76 -5.07
CA GLU A 50 15.51 2.01 -6.24
C GLU A 50 16.11 0.60 -6.29
N ASP A 51 17.28 0.42 -5.70
CA ASP A 51 17.92 -0.90 -5.66
C ASP A 51 17.17 -1.88 -4.76
N ASP A 52 16.46 -1.37 -3.75
CA ASP A 52 15.74 -2.20 -2.78
C ASP A 52 14.24 -2.29 -3.06
N PHE A 53 13.68 -1.32 -3.76
CA PHE A 53 12.24 -1.24 -4.04
C PHE A 53 11.99 -1.09 -5.53
N LEU A 54 11.40 -2.11 -6.13
CA LEU A 54 10.99 -2.05 -7.52
C LEU A 54 9.89 -0.99 -7.67
N ARG A 55 10.02 -0.16 -8.69
CA ARG A 55 9.02 0.87 -8.98
C ARG A 55 8.11 0.38 -10.07
N LEU A 56 6.88 0.07 -9.72
CA LEU A 56 5.89 -0.46 -10.65
C LEU A 56 4.91 0.63 -11.07
N PRO A 57 4.60 0.74 -12.36
CA PRO A 57 3.56 1.67 -12.80
C PRO A 57 2.18 1.18 -12.35
N LEU A 58 1.22 2.09 -12.27
CA LEU A 58 -0.16 1.74 -11.92
C LEU A 58 -0.85 1.16 -13.16
N PRO A 59 -1.34 -0.10 -13.10
CA PRO A 59 -2.06 -0.68 -14.24
C PRO A 59 -3.44 -0.03 -14.41
N TRP A 60 -3.88 0.10 -15.66
CA TRP A 60 -5.20 0.65 -15.94
C TRP A 60 -6.31 -0.25 -15.38
N GLU A 61 -6.12 -1.56 -15.40
CA GLU A 61 -7.07 -2.52 -14.82
C GLU A 61 -7.24 -2.28 -13.32
N ALA A 62 -6.18 -1.91 -12.63
CA ALA A 62 -6.26 -1.57 -11.20
C ALA A 62 -7.07 -0.31 -10.98
N ALA A 63 -6.95 0.67 -11.87
CA ALA A 63 -7.75 1.89 -11.80
C ALA A 63 -9.25 1.58 -11.91
N PHE A 64 -9.61 0.73 -12.84
CA PHE A 64 -11.02 0.32 -13.01
C PHE A 64 -11.53 -0.39 -11.76
N LEU A 65 -10.79 -1.37 -11.26
CA LEU A 65 -11.17 -2.12 -10.06
C LEU A 65 -11.29 -1.21 -8.84
N ALA A 66 -10.35 -0.28 -8.69
CA ALA A 66 -10.39 0.68 -7.58
C ALA A 66 -11.66 1.52 -7.63
N GLY A 67 -12.06 1.95 -8.81
CA GLY A 67 -13.31 2.70 -8.99
C GLY A 67 -14.53 1.89 -8.58
N LYS A 68 -14.57 0.61 -8.92
CA LYS A 68 -15.68 -0.26 -8.53
C LYS A 68 -15.74 -0.46 -7.02
N CYS A 69 -14.59 -0.65 -6.38
CA CYS A 69 -14.52 -0.77 -4.92
C CYS A 69 -14.96 0.51 -4.23
N PHE A 70 -14.59 1.67 -4.80
CA PHE A 70 -14.99 2.96 -4.27
C PHE A 70 -16.50 3.14 -4.32
N ILE A 71 -17.16 2.74 -5.41
CA ILE A 71 -18.62 2.80 -5.51
C ILE A 71 -19.27 1.94 -4.43
N ARG A 72 -18.78 0.72 -4.23
CA ARG A 72 -19.29 -0.16 -3.17
C ARG A 72 -19.12 0.47 -1.79
N TYR A 73 -17.98 1.07 -1.54
CA TYR A 73 -17.69 1.75 -0.28
C TYR A 73 -18.69 2.90 -0.05
N ARG A 74 -18.94 3.72 -1.07
CA ARG A 74 -19.87 4.84 -0.97
C ARG A 74 -21.29 4.37 -0.68
N ARG A 75 -21.72 3.30 -1.32
CA ARG A 75 -23.05 2.74 -1.11
C ARG A 75 -23.25 2.23 0.32
N ARG A 76 -22.19 1.71 0.92
CA ARG A 76 -22.28 1.15 2.27
C ARG A 76 -22.19 2.21 3.36
N ARG A 77 -21.40 3.25 3.15
CA ARG A 77 -21.07 4.18 4.22
C ARG A 77 -21.30 5.64 3.89
N GLY A 78 -21.11 6.05 2.66
CA GLY A 78 -21.20 7.44 2.28
C GLY A 78 -20.21 8.33 3.03
N ALA A 79 -19.06 7.81 3.41
CA ALA A 79 -18.10 8.54 4.22
C ALA A 79 -17.57 9.77 3.49
N ARG A 80 -17.17 10.77 4.27
CA ARG A 80 -16.67 12.04 3.73
C ARG A 80 -15.31 11.88 3.07
N ARG A 81 -14.42 11.08 3.68
CA ARG A 81 -13.08 10.91 3.15
C ARG A 81 -13.09 9.86 2.07
N SER A 82 -12.33 10.14 1.03
CA SER A 82 -12.16 9.19 -0.05
C SER A 82 -10.94 8.31 0.24
N PRO A 83 -11.14 6.99 0.46
CA PRO A 83 -10.01 6.07 0.60
C PRO A 83 -9.51 5.57 -0.74
N LEU A 84 -9.77 6.31 -1.82
CA LEU A 84 -9.44 5.88 -3.17
C LEU A 84 -7.98 5.46 -3.34
N PRO A 85 -6.97 6.13 -2.75
CA PRO A 85 -5.60 5.63 -2.84
C PRO A 85 -5.43 4.23 -2.29
N ASP A 86 -6.09 3.89 -1.18
CA ASP A 86 -6.02 2.55 -0.62
C ASP A 86 -6.64 1.52 -1.56
N PHE A 87 -7.75 1.89 -2.22
CA PHE A 87 -8.38 1.01 -3.19
C PHE A 87 -7.49 0.78 -4.41
N TYR A 88 -6.75 1.80 -4.84
CA TYR A 88 -5.77 1.65 -5.92
C TYR A 88 -4.65 0.69 -5.53
N ILE A 89 -4.15 0.84 -4.31
CA ILE A 89 -3.06 -0.02 -3.81
C ILE A 89 -3.54 -1.47 -3.75
N GLY A 90 -4.71 -1.71 -3.17
CA GLY A 90 -5.28 -3.05 -3.11
C GLY A 90 -5.59 -3.64 -4.48
N ALA A 91 -6.16 -2.82 -5.36
CA ALA A 91 -6.48 -3.25 -6.73
C ALA A 91 -5.23 -3.61 -7.52
N HIS A 92 -4.15 -2.82 -7.37
CA HIS A 92 -2.88 -3.11 -8.02
C HIS A 92 -2.34 -4.47 -7.58
N ALA A 93 -2.35 -4.72 -6.27
CA ALA A 93 -1.89 -6.00 -5.76
C ALA A 93 -2.75 -7.16 -6.27
N ALA A 94 -4.07 -6.98 -6.31
CA ALA A 94 -4.99 -8.02 -6.77
C ALA A 94 -4.79 -8.31 -8.26
N VAL A 95 -4.69 -7.28 -9.10
CA VAL A 95 -4.54 -7.43 -10.55
C VAL A 95 -3.19 -8.06 -10.91
N ALA A 96 -2.14 -7.66 -10.22
CA ALA A 96 -0.78 -8.11 -10.53
C ALA A 96 -0.37 -9.37 -9.77
N GLY A 97 -1.25 -9.91 -8.92
CA GLY A 97 -0.95 -11.12 -8.15
C GLY A 97 0.13 -10.91 -7.10
N LEU A 98 0.13 -9.73 -6.46
CA LEU A 98 1.11 -9.39 -5.46
C LEU A 98 0.59 -9.63 -4.05
N VAL A 99 1.50 -9.88 -3.12
CA VAL A 99 1.18 -9.90 -1.69
C VAL A 99 1.28 -8.47 -1.17
N LEU A 100 0.28 -8.03 -0.42
CA LEU A 100 0.25 -6.68 0.12
C LEU A 100 0.72 -6.68 1.58
N LEU A 101 1.74 -5.89 1.85
CA LEU A 101 2.23 -5.65 3.21
C LEU A 101 1.59 -4.37 3.73
N THR A 102 0.82 -4.47 4.80
CA THR A 102 0.11 -3.31 5.37
C THR A 102 0.00 -3.43 6.88
N ARG A 103 -0.08 -2.29 7.55
CA ARG A 103 -0.33 -2.25 8.99
C ARG A 103 -1.82 -2.30 9.33
N ASP A 104 -2.67 -1.90 8.38
CA ASP A 104 -4.12 -1.90 8.55
C ASP A 104 -4.76 -2.73 7.45
N ALA A 105 -5.15 -3.94 7.80
CA ALA A 105 -5.68 -4.90 6.83
C ALA A 105 -7.20 -4.84 6.68
N THR A 106 -7.90 -4.13 7.55
CA THR A 106 -9.36 -4.20 7.62
C THR A 106 -10.04 -3.89 6.28
N ARG A 107 -9.69 -2.75 5.66
CA ARG A 107 -10.29 -2.35 4.40
C ARG A 107 -9.97 -3.33 3.29
N TYR A 108 -8.74 -3.82 3.27
CA TYR A 108 -8.30 -4.75 2.21
C TYR A 108 -9.02 -6.09 2.33
N ARG A 109 -9.24 -6.59 3.54
CA ARG A 109 -10.00 -7.82 3.74
C ARG A 109 -11.44 -7.67 3.30
N THR A 110 -12.02 -6.50 3.50
CA THR A 110 -13.42 -6.25 3.14
C THR A 110 -13.61 -6.17 1.63
N TYR A 111 -12.74 -5.44 0.92
CA TYR A 111 -12.93 -5.16 -0.49
C TYR A 111 -12.11 -6.04 -1.43
N PHE A 112 -11.10 -6.70 -0.91
CA PHE A 112 -10.25 -7.61 -1.69
C PHE A 112 -10.03 -8.89 -0.92
N PRO A 113 -11.12 -9.67 -0.70
CA PRO A 113 -11.03 -10.86 0.18
C PRO A 113 -10.08 -11.94 -0.31
N GLY A 114 -9.81 -11.99 -1.62
CA GLY A 114 -8.86 -12.96 -2.17
C GLY A 114 -7.41 -12.50 -2.13
N LEU A 115 -7.16 -11.27 -1.68
CA LEU A 115 -5.81 -10.72 -1.66
C LEU A 115 -5.00 -11.31 -0.51
N GLU A 116 -3.79 -11.75 -0.81
CA GLU A 116 -2.88 -12.24 0.23
C GLU A 116 -2.25 -11.06 0.94
N LEU A 117 -2.35 -11.04 2.26
CA LEU A 117 -1.90 -9.91 3.09
C LEU A 117 -0.85 -10.37 4.09
N ILE A 118 0.12 -9.49 4.35
CA ILE A 118 1.02 -9.59 5.49
C ILE A 118 0.67 -8.41 6.39
N ALA A 119 0.13 -8.71 7.56
CA ALA A 119 -0.33 -7.70 8.52
C ALA A 119 -0.11 -8.19 9.94
N PRO A 120 -0.03 -7.27 10.91
CA PRO A 120 0.16 -7.69 12.30
C PRO A 120 -1.04 -8.42 12.87
#